data_116308f4ba6f3dae7f7618ec675b5ae9
#
_entry.id   116308f4ba6f3dae7f7618ec675b5ae9
#
_cell.length_a   1.000
_cell.length_b   1.000
_cell.length_c   1.000
_cell.angle_alpha   90.00
_cell.angle_beta   90.00
_cell.angle_gamma   90.00
#
_symmetry.space_group_name_H-M   'P 1'
#
loop_
_entity.id
_entity.type
_entity.pdbx_description
1 polymer ?
#
loop_
_entity_poly.entity_id
_entity_poly.type
_entity_poly.pdbx_seq_one_letter_code
_entity_poly.pdbx_strand_id
1 'polypeptide(L)'
;MILKVLLISLIYNMRLGLWSPPVGDKFDKELFDRNQKDGFYEYHHDDYTVVLSDLGNMYKRVIYPDSSAFEYGTTYYKKELTVMGTATTLYDMFIGEIRSYDIQGKLTEIRDMDAPYKYTIEDVVKFIKDKYDVDLLKREKGSWTLISRSPDPTPHYMLRFISKEGFPVIYSIDGIDGTIIMENINGKRTDIEDYFEKKLKEQKEKKQK
;
A
#
# COMPACT_ATOMS: atom_id res chain seq x y z
N MET A 1 22.17 -22.76 -5.53
CA MET A 1 20.75 -22.77 -5.92
C MET A 1 19.84 -22.37 -4.75
N ILE A 2 20.05 -22.84 -3.55
CA ILE A 2 19.26 -22.56 -2.34
C ILE A 2 19.29 -21.07 -1.94
N LEU A 3 20.45 -20.38 -2.05
CA LEU A 3 20.59 -18.97 -1.70
C LEU A 3 19.78 -18.03 -2.61
N LYS A 4 19.63 -18.35 -3.90
CA LYS A 4 18.79 -17.56 -4.84
C LYS A 4 17.30 -17.72 -4.55
N VAL A 5 16.87 -18.89 -4.12
CA VAL A 5 15.46 -19.16 -3.77
C VAL A 5 15.08 -18.42 -2.47
N LEU A 6 16.00 -18.41 -1.48
CA LEU A 6 15.82 -17.65 -0.23
C LEU A 6 15.79 -16.11 -0.48
N LEU A 7 16.64 -15.61 -1.38
CA LEU A 7 16.64 -14.18 -1.73
C LEU A 7 15.36 -13.78 -2.49
N ILE A 8 14.88 -14.64 -3.39
CA ILE A 8 13.62 -14.42 -4.12
C ILE A 8 12.42 -14.48 -3.17
N SER A 9 12.40 -15.41 -2.20
CA SER A 9 11.34 -15.47 -1.19
C SER A 9 11.37 -14.28 -0.22
N LEU A 10 12.55 -13.77 0.13
CA LEU A 10 12.70 -12.57 0.96
C LEU A 10 12.24 -11.32 0.21
N ILE A 11 12.60 -11.18 -1.07
CA ILE A 11 12.14 -10.09 -1.94
C ILE A 11 10.62 -10.21 -2.20
N TYR A 12 10.10 -11.42 -2.35
CA TYR A 12 8.67 -11.68 -2.53
C TYR A 12 7.87 -11.36 -1.26
N ASN A 13 8.38 -11.72 -0.09
CA ASN A 13 7.79 -11.37 1.21
C ASN A 13 7.87 -9.86 1.50
N MET A 14 8.93 -9.18 1.10
CA MET A 14 9.03 -7.72 1.16
C MET A 14 8.04 -7.04 0.18
N ARG A 15 7.76 -7.64 -0.99
CA ARG A 15 6.79 -7.13 -1.96
C ARG A 15 5.33 -7.29 -1.55
N LEU A 16 5.03 -8.19 -0.60
CA LEU A 16 3.66 -8.47 -0.14
C LEU A 16 3.34 -7.86 1.24
N GLY A 17 4.06 -6.82 1.65
CA GLY A 17 3.73 -6.11 2.90
C GLY A 17 4.09 -6.82 4.18
N LEU A 18 4.93 -7.86 4.14
CA LEU A 18 5.41 -8.60 5.31
C LEU A 18 6.67 -7.99 5.94
N TRP A 19 7.01 -6.73 5.57
CA TRP A 19 8.14 -6.06 6.23
C TRP A 19 7.77 -5.70 7.67
N SER A 20 8.62 -6.11 8.58
CA SER A 20 8.56 -5.69 9.97
C SER A 20 9.92 -5.15 10.38
N PRO A 21 9.98 -4.06 11.15
CA PRO A 21 11.25 -3.59 11.69
C PRO A 21 11.88 -4.69 12.56
N PRO A 22 13.20 -4.70 12.70
CA PRO A 22 13.89 -5.59 13.64
C PRO A 22 13.32 -5.45 15.05
N VAL A 23 13.35 -6.57 15.80
CA VAL A 23 12.96 -6.54 17.22
C VAL A 23 13.86 -5.56 17.96
N GLY A 24 13.25 -4.63 18.70
CA GLY A 24 13.99 -3.59 19.44
C GLY A 24 14.40 -2.38 18.57
N ASP A 25 13.91 -2.27 17.35
CA ASP A 25 14.12 -1.10 16.50
C ASP A 25 13.71 0.19 17.21
N LYS A 26 14.54 1.20 17.12
CA LYS A 26 14.31 2.54 17.69
C LYS A 26 14.52 3.61 16.65
N PHE A 27 13.87 4.76 16.84
CA PHE A 27 14.13 5.92 16.02
C PHE A 27 15.54 6.44 16.28
N ASP A 28 16.34 6.62 15.24
CA ASP A 28 17.67 7.23 15.34
C ASP A 28 17.55 8.75 15.49
N LYS A 29 17.34 9.16 16.74
CA LYS A 29 17.17 10.56 17.07
C LYS A 29 18.46 11.37 16.88
N GLU A 30 19.64 10.78 17.12
CA GLU A 30 20.91 11.47 16.94
C GLU A 30 21.18 11.78 15.48
N LEU A 31 20.97 10.80 14.60
CA LEU A 31 21.07 11.01 13.15
C LEU A 31 20.08 12.08 12.69
N PHE A 32 18.83 12.00 13.15
CA PHE A 32 17.79 12.95 12.80
C PHE A 32 18.14 14.36 13.25
N ASP A 33 18.46 14.58 14.55
CA ASP A 33 18.74 15.91 15.11
C ASP A 33 19.92 16.61 14.43
N ARG A 34 20.95 15.86 14.03
CA ARG A 34 22.12 16.41 13.34
C ARG A 34 21.85 16.86 11.91
N ASN A 35 20.88 16.26 11.24
CA ASN A 35 20.73 16.45 9.80
C ASN A 35 19.36 17.02 9.39
N GLN A 36 18.38 17.06 10.29
CA GLN A 36 17.03 17.52 9.97
C GLN A 36 16.99 19.02 9.61
N LYS A 37 16.07 19.36 8.70
CA LYS A 37 15.67 20.73 8.38
C LYS A 37 14.15 20.79 8.40
N ASP A 38 13.61 21.70 9.17
CA ASP A 38 12.15 21.92 9.30
C ASP A 38 11.37 20.63 9.68
N GLY A 39 11.97 19.77 10.52
CA GLY A 39 11.37 18.51 10.96
C GLY A 39 11.47 17.35 9.97
N PHE A 40 12.32 17.45 8.94
CA PHE A 40 12.55 16.42 7.93
C PHE A 40 14.01 16.13 7.73
N TYR A 41 14.34 14.86 7.49
CA TYR A 41 15.64 14.43 7.00
C TYR A 41 15.47 13.30 6.00
N GLU A 42 16.00 13.47 4.79
CA GLU A 42 16.00 12.47 3.73
C GLU A 42 17.45 12.07 3.41
N TYR A 43 17.68 10.78 3.26
CA TYR A 43 18.95 10.27 2.78
C TYR A 43 18.75 9.03 1.90
N HIS A 44 19.69 8.84 0.98
CA HIS A 44 19.71 7.70 0.07
C HIS A 44 20.71 6.67 0.58
N HIS A 45 20.36 5.39 0.49
CA HIS A 45 21.19 4.26 0.85
C HIS A 45 21.02 3.17 -0.20
N ASP A 46 22.08 2.93 -0.99
CA ASP A 46 22.13 1.94 -2.08
C ASP A 46 20.84 1.96 -2.95
N ASP A 47 19.92 1.04 -2.68
CA ASP A 47 18.71 0.79 -3.49
C ASP A 47 17.45 1.40 -2.90
N TYR A 48 17.54 2.28 -1.89
CA TYR A 48 16.35 2.88 -1.27
C TYR A 48 16.60 4.27 -0.68
N THR A 49 15.55 5.05 -0.61
CA THR A 49 15.53 6.34 0.09
C THR A 49 14.85 6.19 1.45
N VAL A 50 15.40 6.81 2.48
CA VAL A 50 14.80 6.88 3.81
C VAL A 50 14.40 8.31 4.12
N VAL A 51 13.17 8.50 4.57
CA VAL A 51 12.66 9.77 5.07
C VAL A 51 12.34 9.64 6.55
N LEU A 52 12.98 10.49 7.36
CA LEU A 52 12.70 10.64 8.78
C LEU A 52 11.91 11.94 8.99
N SER A 53 10.88 11.92 9.82
CA SER A 53 10.02 13.07 10.05
C SER A 53 9.64 13.21 11.53
N ASP A 54 9.57 14.45 12.00
CA ASP A 54 8.93 14.83 13.27
C ASP A 54 7.51 15.31 12.99
N LEU A 55 6.51 14.53 13.41
CA LEU A 55 5.09 14.83 13.22
C LEU A 55 4.46 15.54 14.46
N GLY A 56 5.30 16.08 15.35
CA GLY A 56 4.87 16.77 16.58
C GLY A 56 4.67 15.80 17.76
N ASN A 57 3.76 14.86 17.65
CA ASN A 57 3.44 13.87 18.71
C ASN A 57 4.18 12.54 18.54
N MET A 58 4.75 12.28 17.37
CA MET A 58 5.48 11.05 17.04
C MET A 58 6.61 11.33 16.04
N TYR A 59 7.57 10.41 15.95
CA TYR A 59 8.48 10.36 14.81
C TYR A 59 7.97 9.33 13.78
N LYS A 60 8.34 9.55 12.52
CA LYS A 60 8.04 8.63 11.42
C LYS A 60 9.31 8.34 10.62
N ARG A 61 9.49 7.10 10.22
CA ARG A 61 10.43 6.67 9.19
C ARG A 61 9.66 6.04 8.04
N VAL A 62 9.97 6.45 6.82
CA VAL A 62 9.47 5.79 5.61
C VAL A 62 10.65 5.36 4.78
N ILE A 63 10.61 4.13 4.28
CA ILE A 63 11.58 3.56 3.36
C ILE A 63 10.90 3.43 2.01
N TYR A 64 11.52 4.01 0.99
CA TYR A 64 11.10 3.98 -0.41
C TYR A 64 12.15 3.19 -1.21
N PRO A 65 11.94 1.90 -1.51
CA PRO A 65 12.84 1.17 -2.39
C PRO A 65 12.81 1.78 -3.80
N ASP A 66 13.96 1.88 -4.43
CA ASP A 66 14.09 2.47 -5.76
C ASP A 66 13.24 1.74 -6.78
N SER A 67 12.59 2.51 -7.66
CA SER A 67 11.70 1.98 -8.71
C SER A 67 10.56 1.10 -8.19
N SER A 68 10.30 1.09 -6.89
CA SER A 68 9.18 0.36 -6.28
C SER A 68 8.01 1.29 -6.00
N ALA A 69 6.78 0.78 -6.15
CA ALA A 69 5.58 1.49 -5.72
C ALA A 69 5.23 1.24 -4.24
N PHE A 70 5.96 0.34 -3.56
CA PHE A 70 5.79 0.08 -2.14
C PHE A 70 6.51 1.12 -1.29
N GLU A 71 5.92 1.42 -0.13
CA GLU A 71 6.49 2.24 0.92
C GLU A 71 6.34 1.52 2.26
N TYR A 72 7.41 1.52 3.07
CA TYR A 72 7.41 0.87 4.38
C TYR A 72 7.49 1.91 5.48
N GLY A 73 6.36 2.12 6.16
CA GLY A 73 6.22 3.10 7.22
C GLY A 73 6.42 2.51 8.61
N THR A 74 7.19 3.18 9.45
CA THR A 74 7.30 2.92 10.87
C THR A 74 7.07 4.22 11.64
N THR A 75 6.20 4.19 12.64
CA THR A 75 5.99 5.29 13.58
C THR A 75 6.60 4.94 14.94
N TYR A 76 7.05 5.95 15.67
CA TYR A 76 7.75 5.79 16.94
C TYR A 76 7.17 6.70 18.00
N TYR A 77 7.09 6.22 19.23
CA TYR A 77 6.81 7.04 20.40
C TYR A 77 7.88 8.13 20.55
N LYS A 78 7.44 9.37 20.71
CA LYS A 78 8.37 10.53 20.71
C LYS A 78 9.36 10.51 21.86
N LYS A 79 8.96 10.03 23.04
CA LYS A 79 9.77 10.02 24.25
C LYS A 79 10.66 8.78 24.35
N GLU A 80 10.09 7.62 24.15
CA GLU A 80 10.75 6.32 24.30
C GLU A 80 11.56 5.93 23.06
N LEU A 81 11.24 6.53 21.91
CA LEU A 81 11.82 6.24 20.59
C LEU A 81 11.56 4.79 20.12
N THR A 82 10.70 4.04 20.83
CA THR A 82 10.31 2.68 20.47
C THR A 82 9.24 2.68 19.39
N VAL A 83 9.12 1.59 18.65
CA VAL A 83 8.11 1.43 17.58
C VAL A 83 6.71 1.55 18.17
N MET A 84 5.89 2.41 17.59
CA MET A 84 4.47 2.55 17.89
C MET A 84 3.60 1.80 16.88
N GLY A 85 4.00 1.78 15.61
CA GLY A 85 3.27 1.06 14.57
C GLY A 85 4.05 0.89 13.29
N THR A 86 3.63 -0.09 12.49
CA THR A 86 4.17 -0.37 11.16
C THR A 86 3.05 -0.54 10.15
N ALA A 87 3.30 -0.12 8.92
CA ALA A 87 2.38 -0.31 7.80
C ALA A 87 3.15 -0.36 6.48
N THR A 88 2.58 -1.04 5.51
CA THR A 88 3.04 -0.99 4.11
C THR A 88 1.97 -0.33 3.26
N THR A 89 2.39 0.51 2.33
CA THR A 89 1.49 1.09 1.32
C THR A 89 1.95 0.75 -0.09
N LEU A 90 1.00 0.72 -1.01
CA LEU A 90 1.19 0.68 -2.45
C LEU A 90 0.48 1.90 -3.02
N TYR A 91 1.21 2.93 -3.53
CA TYR A 91 0.64 4.21 -3.96
C TYR A 91 -0.27 4.86 -2.90
N ASP A 92 0.18 4.96 -1.66
CA ASP A 92 -0.57 5.47 -0.49
C ASP A 92 -1.72 4.57 0.01
N MET A 93 -2.06 3.48 -0.67
CA MET A 93 -3.05 2.51 -0.24
C MET A 93 -2.42 1.52 0.75
N PHE A 94 -2.92 1.43 1.97
CA PHE A 94 -2.47 0.41 2.93
C PHE A 94 -2.74 -0.99 2.41
N ILE A 95 -1.74 -1.88 2.52
CA ILE A 95 -1.83 -3.30 2.14
C ILE A 95 -1.24 -4.18 3.23
N GLY A 96 -1.66 -5.45 3.27
CA GLY A 96 -1.23 -6.39 4.29
C GLY A 96 -1.64 -5.95 5.70
N GLU A 97 -0.78 -6.21 6.66
CA GLU A 97 -1.04 -5.95 8.06
C GLU A 97 -0.55 -4.57 8.51
N ILE A 98 -1.42 -3.83 9.20
CA ILE A 98 -1.02 -2.72 10.06
C ILE A 98 -0.83 -3.30 11.46
N ARG A 99 0.33 -3.07 12.07
CA ARG A 99 0.66 -3.54 13.41
C ARG A 99 0.86 -2.37 14.36
N SER A 100 0.28 -2.47 15.56
CA SER A 100 0.43 -1.48 16.64
C SER A 100 1.12 -2.10 17.84
N TYR A 101 1.95 -1.32 18.51
CA TYR A 101 2.74 -1.75 19.66
C TYR A 101 2.56 -0.75 20.82
N ASP A 102 2.68 -1.24 22.06
CA ASP A 102 2.78 -0.37 23.22
C ASP A 102 4.19 0.21 23.40
N ILE A 103 4.36 1.09 24.38
CA ILE A 103 5.65 1.75 24.66
C ILE A 103 6.76 0.78 25.09
N GLN A 104 6.43 -0.43 25.53
CA GLN A 104 7.36 -1.50 25.84
C GLN A 104 7.74 -2.35 24.60
N GLY A 105 7.13 -2.05 23.43
CA GLY A 105 7.34 -2.79 22.19
C GLY A 105 6.54 -4.09 22.08
N LYS A 106 5.55 -4.31 22.95
CA LYS A 106 4.66 -5.46 22.86
C LYS A 106 3.58 -5.19 21.82
N LEU A 107 3.36 -6.15 20.92
CA LEU A 107 2.29 -6.10 19.92
C LEU A 107 0.92 -6.04 20.62
N THR A 108 0.12 -5.02 20.28
CA THR A 108 -1.22 -4.76 20.85
C THR A 108 -2.35 -4.99 19.87
N GLU A 109 -2.10 -4.76 18.57
CA GLU A 109 -3.11 -4.91 17.53
C GLU A 109 -2.47 -5.34 16.21
N ILE A 110 -3.17 -6.22 15.48
CA ILE A 110 -2.94 -6.49 14.05
C ILE A 110 -4.24 -6.24 13.33
N ARG A 111 -4.20 -5.40 12.28
CA ARG A 111 -5.32 -5.16 11.39
C ARG A 111 -4.92 -5.55 9.97
N ASP A 112 -5.56 -6.60 9.46
CA ASP A 112 -5.40 -7.05 8.09
C ASP A 112 -6.24 -6.16 7.16
N MET A 113 -5.55 -5.38 6.34
CA MET A 113 -6.17 -4.46 5.39
C MET A 113 -6.68 -5.18 4.14
N ASP A 114 -6.22 -6.40 3.88
CA ASP A 114 -6.59 -7.19 2.71
C ASP A 114 -7.80 -8.09 2.99
N ALA A 115 -8.13 -8.36 4.26
CA ALA A 115 -9.22 -9.26 4.66
C ALA A 115 -10.58 -9.02 3.97
N PRO A 116 -11.02 -7.78 3.69
CA PRO A 116 -12.28 -7.53 2.97
C PRO A 116 -12.26 -7.93 1.50
N TYR A 117 -11.05 -8.13 0.89
CA TYR A 117 -10.86 -8.27 -0.54
C TYR A 117 -10.55 -9.72 -0.91
N LYS A 118 -11.46 -10.37 -1.68
CA LYS A 118 -11.24 -11.72 -2.22
C LYS A 118 -10.55 -11.70 -3.58
N TYR A 119 -10.90 -10.70 -4.40
CA TYR A 119 -10.12 -10.33 -5.58
C TYR A 119 -8.96 -9.47 -5.07
N THR A 120 -7.78 -10.05 -5.06
CA THR A 120 -6.61 -9.50 -4.36
C THR A 120 -5.94 -8.37 -5.13
N ILE A 121 -5.02 -7.65 -4.48
CA ILE A 121 -4.22 -6.64 -5.18
C ILE A 121 -3.31 -7.28 -6.24
N GLU A 122 -2.86 -8.52 -6.03
CA GLU A 122 -2.09 -9.29 -6.99
C GLU A 122 -2.91 -9.60 -8.25
N ASP A 123 -4.21 -9.92 -8.08
CA ASP A 123 -5.13 -10.13 -9.20
C ASP A 123 -5.31 -8.83 -10.01
N VAL A 124 -5.45 -7.69 -9.33
CA VAL A 124 -5.52 -6.37 -9.96
C VAL A 124 -4.24 -6.06 -10.74
N VAL A 125 -3.06 -6.25 -10.12
CA VAL A 125 -1.76 -6.03 -10.76
C VAL A 125 -1.60 -6.92 -11.99
N LYS A 126 -1.96 -8.20 -11.84
CA LYS A 126 -1.93 -9.16 -12.96
C LYS A 126 -2.86 -8.75 -14.09
N PHE A 127 -4.10 -8.38 -13.78
CA PHE A 127 -5.08 -7.91 -14.78
C PHE A 127 -4.55 -6.71 -15.59
N ILE A 128 -3.98 -5.70 -14.91
CA ILE A 128 -3.43 -4.53 -15.60
C ILE A 128 -2.19 -4.89 -16.41
N LYS A 129 -1.32 -5.76 -15.86
CA LYS A 129 -0.13 -6.22 -16.58
C LYS A 129 -0.49 -6.99 -17.85
N ASP A 130 -1.46 -7.89 -17.77
CA ASP A 130 -1.90 -8.71 -18.90
C ASP A 130 -2.59 -7.87 -19.99
N LYS A 131 -3.40 -6.86 -19.59
CA LYS A 131 -4.20 -6.06 -20.53
C LYS A 131 -3.42 -4.89 -21.14
N TYR A 132 -2.51 -4.26 -20.38
CA TYR A 132 -1.82 -3.01 -20.79
C TYR A 132 -0.31 -3.11 -20.79
N ASP A 133 0.26 -4.25 -20.36
CA ASP A 133 1.70 -4.44 -20.12
C ASP A 133 2.31 -3.37 -19.19
N VAL A 134 1.50 -2.81 -18.27
CA VAL A 134 1.92 -1.85 -17.24
C VAL A 134 2.20 -2.61 -15.95
N ASP A 135 3.39 -2.41 -15.38
CA ASP A 135 3.78 -3.01 -14.09
C ASP A 135 3.47 -2.03 -12.94
N LEU A 136 2.32 -2.21 -12.30
CA LEU A 136 1.89 -1.36 -11.18
C LEU A 136 2.76 -1.51 -9.92
N LEU A 137 3.63 -2.52 -9.83
CA LEU A 137 4.56 -2.67 -8.69
C LEU A 137 5.79 -1.78 -8.83
N LYS A 138 5.98 -1.15 -9.99
CA LYS A 138 7.05 -0.21 -10.26
C LYS A 138 6.53 1.22 -10.29
N ARG A 139 7.22 2.11 -9.56
CA ARG A 139 6.96 3.54 -9.63
C ARG A 139 7.91 4.17 -10.64
N GLU A 140 7.40 4.57 -11.78
CA GLU A 140 8.14 5.36 -12.75
C GLU A 140 8.15 6.82 -12.31
N LYS A 141 9.30 7.49 -12.39
CA LYS A 141 9.46 8.89 -12.03
C LYS A 141 8.53 9.76 -12.89
N GLY A 142 7.66 10.52 -12.22
CA GLY A 142 6.66 11.35 -12.90
C GLY A 142 5.42 10.59 -13.39
N SER A 143 5.29 9.30 -13.06
CA SER A 143 4.08 8.54 -13.38
C SER A 143 2.88 9.08 -12.61
N TRP A 144 1.75 9.06 -13.30
CA TRP A 144 0.48 9.53 -12.76
C TRP A 144 -0.43 8.34 -12.37
N THR A 145 0.17 7.41 -11.65
CA THR A 145 -0.53 6.21 -11.18
C THR A 145 -1.10 6.46 -9.79
N LEU A 146 -2.37 6.13 -9.63
CA LEU A 146 -3.07 6.12 -8.36
C LEU A 146 -3.77 4.77 -8.21
N ILE A 147 -3.60 4.14 -7.06
CA ILE A 147 -4.38 2.98 -6.65
C ILE A 147 -4.95 3.30 -5.27
N SER A 148 -6.25 3.13 -5.14
CA SER A 148 -6.94 3.24 -3.87
C SER A 148 -7.97 2.14 -3.75
N ARG A 149 -8.47 1.92 -2.53
CA ARG A 149 -9.54 0.97 -2.27
C ARG A 149 -10.45 1.46 -1.16
N SER A 150 -11.71 1.04 -1.20
CA SER A 150 -12.69 1.30 -0.16
C SER A 150 -13.43 0.01 0.18
N PRO A 151 -13.65 -0.28 1.48
CA PRO A 151 -14.51 -1.38 1.88
C PRO A 151 -16.00 -1.07 1.73
N ASP A 152 -16.38 0.21 1.60
CA ASP A 152 -17.75 0.70 1.57
C ASP A 152 -18.14 1.25 0.19
N PRO A 153 -19.38 1.05 -0.26
CA PRO A 153 -20.46 0.23 0.31
C PRO A 153 -20.22 -1.27 0.15
N THR A 154 -19.31 -1.66 -0.74
CA THR A 154 -18.73 -2.99 -0.93
C THR A 154 -17.25 -2.85 -1.22
N PRO A 155 -16.39 -3.83 -0.88
CA PRO A 155 -14.98 -3.78 -1.21
C PRO A 155 -14.78 -3.53 -2.71
N HIS A 156 -14.02 -2.48 -3.06
CA HIS A 156 -13.69 -2.18 -4.44
C HIS A 156 -12.36 -1.44 -4.55
N TYR A 157 -11.72 -1.56 -5.72
CA TYR A 157 -10.52 -0.84 -6.09
C TYR A 157 -10.86 0.29 -7.06
N MET A 158 -10.12 1.39 -6.95
CA MET A 158 -10.08 2.46 -7.93
C MET A 158 -8.65 2.61 -8.45
N LEU A 159 -8.47 2.53 -9.74
CA LEU A 159 -7.17 2.61 -10.40
C LEU A 159 -7.18 3.73 -11.43
N ARG A 160 -6.05 4.40 -11.55
CA ARG A 160 -5.77 5.41 -12.56
C ARG A 160 -4.31 5.32 -12.97
N PHE A 161 -4.04 5.15 -14.25
CA PHE A 161 -2.68 5.06 -14.78
C PHE A 161 -2.65 5.51 -16.25
N ILE A 162 -1.45 5.66 -16.77
CA ILE A 162 -1.24 5.89 -18.21
C ILE A 162 -0.85 4.57 -18.85
N SER A 163 -1.52 4.20 -19.94
CA SER A 163 -1.17 3.00 -20.71
C SER A 163 0.19 3.19 -21.42
N LYS A 164 0.77 2.13 -21.94
CA LYS A 164 2.00 2.22 -22.74
C LYS A 164 1.84 3.06 -24.02
N GLU A 165 0.61 3.11 -24.55
CA GLU A 165 0.27 3.93 -25.71
C GLU A 165 0.06 5.41 -25.35
N GLY A 166 0.19 5.76 -24.06
CA GLY A 166 0.19 7.15 -23.59
C GLY A 166 -1.20 7.72 -23.29
N PHE A 167 -2.27 6.92 -23.24
CA PHE A 167 -3.60 7.41 -22.89
C PHE A 167 -4.00 7.08 -21.45
N PRO A 168 -4.84 7.92 -20.81
CA PRO A 168 -5.31 7.69 -19.44
C PRO A 168 -6.30 6.54 -19.39
N VAL A 169 -6.15 5.71 -18.36
CA VAL A 169 -7.04 4.59 -18.04
C VAL A 169 -7.51 4.72 -16.60
N ILE A 170 -8.81 4.56 -16.36
CA ILE A 170 -9.41 4.55 -15.04
C ILE A 170 -10.28 3.31 -14.91
N TYR A 171 -10.14 2.60 -13.80
CA TYR A 171 -10.99 1.47 -13.43
C TYR A 171 -11.61 1.65 -12.05
N SER A 172 -12.84 1.15 -11.91
CA SER A 172 -13.40 0.71 -10.64
C SER A 172 -13.67 -0.79 -10.74
N ILE A 173 -13.12 -1.60 -9.81
CA ILE A 173 -13.15 -3.06 -9.85
C ILE A 173 -13.70 -3.57 -8.52
N ASP A 174 -14.69 -4.46 -8.56
CA ASP A 174 -15.21 -5.15 -7.36
C ASP A 174 -14.10 -5.96 -6.69
N GLY A 175 -13.88 -5.72 -5.40
CA GLY A 175 -12.87 -6.39 -4.59
C GLY A 175 -13.25 -7.80 -4.14
N ILE A 176 -14.42 -8.31 -4.54
CA ILE A 176 -14.87 -9.66 -4.19
C ILE A 176 -14.67 -10.61 -5.37
N ASP A 177 -15.09 -10.20 -6.57
CA ASP A 177 -15.13 -11.09 -7.74
C ASP A 177 -14.39 -10.55 -8.97
N GLY A 178 -13.79 -9.36 -8.86
CA GLY A 178 -13.05 -8.73 -9.96
C GLY A 178 -13.93 -8.15 -11.07
N THR A 179 -15.24 -8.03 -10.86
CA THR A 179 -16.14 -7.41 -11.83
C THR A 179 -15.71 -5.96 -12.09
N ILE A 180 -15.58 -5.58 -13.36
CA ILE A 180 -15.29 -4.20 -13.74
C ILE A 180 -16.58 -3.40 -13.58
N ILE A 181 -16.65 -2.57 -12.53
CA ILE A 181 -17.80 -1.72 -12.22
C ILE A 181 -17.85 -0.53 -13.17
N MET A 182 -16.69 0.06 -13.43
CA MET A 182 -16.51 1.18 -14.34
C MET A 182 -15.15 1.09 -15.02
N GLU A 183 -15.12 1.41 -16.30
CA GLU A 183 -13.90 1.69 -17.02
C GLU A 183 -14.02 3.02 -17.78
N ASN A 184 -12.92 3.75 -17.83
CA ASN A 184 -12.77 4.90 -18.71
C ASN A 184 -11.42 4.79 -19.42
N ILE A 185 -11.45 4.53 -20.70
CA ILE A 185 -10.27 4.34 -21.53
C ILE A 185 -10.25 5.51 -22.54
N ASN A 186 -9.24 6.38 -22.38
CA ASN A 186 -9.05 7.56 -23.27
C ASN A 186 -10.34 8.41 -23.39
N GLY A 187 -11.02 8.65 -22.27
CA GLY A 187 -12.25 9.46 -22.21
C GLY A 187 -13.54 8.71 -22.57
N LYS A 188 -13.45 7.48 -23.06
CA LYS A 188 -14.65 6.64 -23.29
C LYS A 188 -14.99 5.88 -22.02
N ARG A 189 -16.09 6.24 -21.40
CA ARG A 189 -16.59 5.65 -20.15
C ARG A 189 -17.64 4.60 -20.41
N THR A 190 -17.52 3.47 -19.70
CA THR A 190 -18.54 2.42 -19.58
C THR A 190 -18.67 2.05 -18.11
N ASP A 191 -19.88 1.91 -17.59
CA ASP A 191 -20.17 1.54 -16.21
C ASP A 191 -21.39 0.61 -16.10
N ILE A 192 -21.44 -0.17 -15.02
CA ILE A 192 -22.61 -0.96 -14.64
C ILE A 192 -23.51 -0.03 -13.81
N GLU A 193 -24.66 0.31 -14.39
CA GLU A 193 -25.66 1.16 -13.75
C GLU A 193 -26.17 0.53 -12.43
N ASP A 194 -26.27 1.34 -11.39
CA ASP A 194 -26.77 0.96 -10.05
C ASP A 194 -26.03 -0.20 -9.38
N TYR A 195 -24.75 -0.43 -9.76
CA TYR A 195 -23.97 -1.56 -9.24
C TYR A 195 -23.98 -1.65 -7.71
N PHE A 196 -23.63 -0.55 -7.04
CA PHE A 196 -23.56 -0.52 -5.58
C PHE A 196 -24.92 -0.68 -4.90
N GLU A 197 -25.98 -0.13 -5.47
CA GLU A 197 -27.35 -0.28 -4.95
C GLU A 197 -27.80 -1.73 -5.02
N LYS A 198 -27.56 -2.42 -6.13
CA LYS A 198 -27.86 -3.84 -6.31
C LYS A 198 -27.11 -4.70 -5.30
N LYS A 199 -25.81 -4.48 -5.12
CA LYS A 199 -24.98 -5.21 -4.14
C LYS A 199 -25.45 -4.99 -2.70
N LEU A 200 -25.79 -3.76 -2.32
CA LEU A 200 -26.34 -3.45 -0.98
C LEU A 200 -27.68 -4.15 -0.72
N LYS A 201 -28.54 -4.23 -1.72
CA LYS A 201 -29.82 -4.95 -1.61
C LYS A 201 -29.58 -6.45 -1.39
N GLU A 202 -28.71 -7.06 -2.19
CA GLU A 202 -28.34 -8.47 -2.03
C GLU A 202 -27.75 -8.79 -0.64
N GLN A 203 -26.91 -7.90 -0.09
CA GLN A 203 -26.35 -8.07 1.25
C GLN A 203 -27.42 -8.01 2.35
N LYS A 204 -28.41 -7.11 2.22
CA LYS A 204 -29.53 -7.02 3.17
C LYS A 204 -30.40 -8.28 3.14
N GLU A 205 -30.69 -8.80 1.96
CA GLU A 205 -31.48 -10.02 1.78
C GLU A 205 -30.77 -11.26 2.37
N LYS A 206 -29.43 -11.35 2.24
CA LYS A 206 -28.61 -12.43 2.84
C LYS A 206 -28.56 -12.41 4.37
N LYS A 207 -28.69 -11.22 4.99
CA LYS A 207 -28.68 -11.08 6.46
C LYS A 207 -30.04 -11.39 7.12
N GLN A 208 -31.11 -11.50 6.33
CA GLN A 208 -32.45 -11.81 6.79
C GLN A 208 -32.83 -13.30 6.70
N LYS A 209 -31.94 -14.11 6.12
CA LYS A 209 -32.03 -15.58 6.04
C LYS A 209 -31.11 -16.24 7.06
#